data_519c382ba4ee9b48b451b8e26474dfb9
#
_entry.id   519c382ba4ee9b48b451b8e26474dfb9
#
_cell.length_a   1.000
_cell.length_b   1.000
_cell.length_c   1.000
_cell.angle_alpha   90.00
_cell.angle_beta   90.00
_cell.angle_gamma   90.00
#
_symmetry.space_group_name_H-M   'P 1'
#
loop_
_entity.id
_entity.type
_entity.pdbx_description
1 polymer ?
#
loop_
_entity_poly.entity_id
_entity_poly.type
_entity_poly.pdbx_seq_one_letter_code
_entity_poly.pdbx_strand_id
1 'polypeptide(L)'
;MLTVIAGPCQHESLEQSFAIAKHCQEVCHRYNINYYFKASFDKANRSSIDGKRGVGIDNTLIDFIDIKEKLGVKILTDVHTEGQISRCRDVVDVLQIPAFLSRQTDLIQTACKTDCIVNIKKGQFLAAWDVAGILSKCENAEEVWITERGTSFGYNNLVVDFNGLQYMLNNYDVPIVFDATHSCQQPGGLGNSSGGNRDYVPGLTR
;
A
#
# COMPACT_ATOMS: atom_id res chain seq x y z
N MET A 1 -10.57 -9.23 -14.18
CA MET A 1 -9.14 -9.59 -14.31
C MET A 1 -8.50 -9.39 -12.96
N LEU A 2 -7.64 -10.31 -12.51
CA LEU A 2 -6.92 -10.15 -11.22
C LEU A 2 -5.87 -9.05 -11.35
N THR A 3 -5.71 -8.24 -10.28
CA THR A 3 -4.65 -7.24 -10.16
C THR A 3 -3.73 -7.63 -9.00
N VAL A 4 -2.42 -7.59 -9.24
CA VAL A 4 -1.39 -7.85 -8.22
C VAL A 4 -0.57 -6.59 -8.00
N ILE A 5 -0.43 -6.21 -6.74
CA ILE A 5 0.45 -5.14 -6.27
C ILE A 5 1.60 -5.82 -5.53
N ALA A 6 2.81 -5.77 -6.08
CA ALA A 6 3.97 -6.42 -5.49
C ALA A 6 5.27 -5.64 -5.72
N GLY A 7 6.23 -5.81 -4.79
CA GLY A 7 7.53 -5.15 -4.86
C GLY A 7 8.33 -5.36 -3.56
N PRO A 8 9.49 -4.72 -3.41
CA PRO A 8 10.38 -4.93 -2.27
C PRO A 8 9.86 -4.36 -0.94
N CYS A 9 8.68 -3.76 -0.93
CA CYS A 9 8.08 -3.01 0.17
C CYS A 9 8.80 -1.69 0.48
N GLN A 10 10.13 -1.67 0.61
CA GLN A 10 10.98 -0.48 0.75
C GLN A 10 11.94 -0.40 -0.42
N HIS A 11 12.04 0.77 -1.04
CA HIS A 11 13.06 1.01 -2.06
C HIS A 11 14.42 1.18 -1.40
N GLU A 12 15.41 0.42 -1.84
CA GLU A 12 16.78 0.44 -1.32
C GLU A 12 17.82 0.77 -2.41
N SER A 13 17.57 0.33 -3.66
CA SER A 13 18.38 0.67 -4.83
C SER A 13 17.61 0.43 -6.12
N LEU A 14 18.01 1.13 -7.19
CA LEU A 14 17.48 0.92 -8.53
C LEU A 14 17.64 -0.53 -8.98
N GLU A 15 18.84 -1.09 -8.84
CA GLU A 15 19.15 -2.45 -9.30
C GLU A 15 18.21 -3.51 -8.69
N GLN A 16 18.05 -3.47 -7.35
CA GLN A 16 17.18 -4.41 -6.64
C GLN A 16 15.71 -4.22 -7.05
N SER A 17 15.22 -2.98 -7.05
CA SER A 17 13.84 -2.68 -7.38
C SER A 17 13.50 -3.03 -8.83
N PHE A 18 14.42 -2.76 -9.76
CA PHE A 18 14.26 -3.11 -11.17
C PHE A 18 14.20 -4.63 -11.38
N ALA A 19 15.11 -5.38 -10.75
CA ALA A 19 15.13 -6.84 -10.86
C ALA A 19 13.81 -7.46 -10.31
N ILE A 20 13.31 -6.97 -9.19
CA ILE A 20 12.04 -7.42 -8.60
C ILE A 20 10.86 -7.03 -9.50
N ALA A 21 10.80 -5.78 -9.98
CA ALA A 21 9.72 -5.32 -10.84
C ALA A 21 9.65 -6.14 -12.13
N LYS A 22 10.78 -6.37 -12.78
CA LYS A 22 10.89 -7.18 -14.01
C LYS A 22 10.40 -8.60 -13.77
N HIS A 23 10.88 -9.26 -12.70
CA HIS A 23 10.46 -10.64 -12.40
C HIS A 23 8.96 -10.73 -12.13
N CYS A 24 8.42 -9.83 -11.31
CA CYS A 24 6.98 -9.80 -11.03
C CYS A 24 6.15 -9.53 -12.29
N GLN A 25 6.60 -8.62 -13.16
CA GLN A 25 5.94 -8.33 -14.43
C GLN A 25 5.92 -9.57 -15.35
N GLU A 26 7.04 -10.28 -15.49
CA GLU A 26 7.13 -11.49 -16.29
C GLU A 26 6.17 -12.58 -15.80
N VAL A 27 6.08 -12.78 -14.46
CA VAL A 27 5.15 -13.73 -13.86
C VAL A 27 3.70 -13.29 -14.11
N CYS A 28 3.35 -12.06 -13.83
CA CYS A 28 2.01 -11.54 -14.01
C CYS A 28 1.56 -11.59 -15.48
N HIS A 29 2.43 -11.25 -16.42
CA HIS A 29 2.16 -11.35 -17.86
C HIS A 29 1.84 -12.78 -18.29
N ARG A 30 2.60 -13.77 -17.80
CA ARG A 30 2.39 -15.20 -18.09
C ARG A 30 0.99 -15.68 -17.73
N TYR A 31 0.41 -15.11 -16.66
CA TYR A 31 -0.91 -15.50 -16.15
C TYR A 31 -2.02 -14.51 -16.51
N ASN A 32 -1.76 -13.54 -17.38
CA ASN A 32 -2.70 -12.48 -17.77
C ASN A 32 -3.26 -11.71 -16.53
N ILE A 33 -2.36 -11.27 -15.67
CA ILE A 33 -2.64 -10.53 -14.43
C ILE A 33 -2.16 -9.09 -14.59
N ASN A 34 -2.97 -8.11 -14.18
CA ASN A 34 -2.55 -6.72 -14.09
C ASN A 34 -1.51 -6.56 -12.97
N TYR A 35 -0.43 -5.84 -13.25
CA TYR A 35 0.65 -5.67 -12.29
C TYR A 35 0.92 -4.20 -11.99
N TYR A 36 1.04 -3.91 -10.70
CA TYR A 36 1.53 -2.64 -10.17
C TYR A 36 2.79 -2.89 -9.33
N PHE A 37 3.89 -2.25 -9.71
CA PHE A 37 5.10 -2.28 -8.88
C PHE A 37 4.90 -1.39 -7.65
N LYS A 38 5.22 -1.90 -6.46
CA LYS A 38 5.09 -1.15 -5.22
C LYS A 38 6.38 -1.10 -4.43
N ALA A 39 6.84 0.11 -4.11
CA ALA A 39 7.87 0.34 -3.11
C ALA A 39 7.64 1.67 -2.39
N SER A 40 8.09 1.76 -1.13
CA SER A 40 8.05 2.98 -0.34
C SER A 40 9.40 3.69 -0.39
N PHE A 41 9.42 4.99 -0.56
CA PHE A 41 10.64 5.82 -0.47
C PHE A 41 11.06 6.07 0.97
N ASP A 42 10.13 5.96 1.91
CA ASP A 42 10.36 6.15 3.35
C ASP A 42 9.43 5.23 4.17
N LYS A 43 9.95 4.69 5.24
CA LYS A 43 9.20 3.98 6.28
C LYS A 43 9.04 4.88 7.49
N ALA A 44 8.15 5.87 7.39
CA ALA A 44 7.98 6.94 8.36
C ALA A 44 7.54 6.48 9.77
N ASN A 45 6.97 5.27 9.88
CA ASN A 45 6.38 4.73 11.12
C ASN A 45 7.19 3.57 11.74
N ARG A 46 8.52 3.56 11.58
CA ARG A 46 9.38 2.57 12.23
C ARG A 46 9.23 2.61 13.75
N SER A 47 9.24 1.43 14.39
CA SER A 47 9.15 1.30 15.86
C SER A 47 10.39 1.87 16.57
N SER A 48 11.58 1.78 15.95
CA SER A 48 12.84 2.34 16.47
C SER A 48 13.28 3.56 15.69
N ILE A 49 13.88 4.52 16.38
CA ILE A 49 14.52 5.68 15.75
C ILE A 49 15.71 5.28 14.86
N ASP A 50 16.38 4.17 15.18
CA ASP A 50 17.50 3.62 14.42
C ASP A 50 17.07 2.77 13.23
N GLY A 51 15.75 2.58 13.03
CA GLY A 51 15.20 1.80 11.92
C GLY A 51 15.52 2.42 10.57
N LYS A 52 15.99 1.59 9.62
CA LYS A 52 16.23 2.05 8.23
C LYS A 52 14.94 2.57 7.61
N ARG A 53 14.93 3.81 7.15
CA ARG A 53 13.76 4.48 6.61
C ARG A 53 13.65 4.40 5.09
N GLY A 54 14.72 4.19 4.37
CA GLY A 54 14.79 4.20 2.91
C GLY A 54 15.80 5.21 2.39
N VAL A 55 15.84 5.40 1.07
CA VAL A 55 16.81 6.30 0.40
C VAL A 55 16.27 7.72 0.18
N GLY A 56 15.04 7.98 0.64
CA GLY A 56 14.39 9.29 0.50
C GLY A 56 13.65 9.46 -0.82
N ILE A 57 12.78 10.48 -0.86
CA ILE A 57 11.84 10.69 -1.96
C ILE A 57 12.54 11.04 -3.28
N ASP A 58 13.57 11.91 -3.25
CA ASP A 58 14.21 12.42 -4.48
C ASP A 58 14.85 11.30 -5.30
N ASN A 59 15.72 10.52 -4.66
CA ASN A 59 16.39 9.40 -5.32
C ASN A 59 15.38 8.34 -5.78
N THR A 60 14.37 8.05 -4.95
CA THR A 60 13.35 7.05 -5.29
C THR A 60 12.51 7.46 -6.50
N LEU A 61 12.12 8.73 -6.64
CA LEU A 61 11.34 9.16 -7.79
C LEU A 61 12.14 9.10 -9.09
N ILE A 62 13.44 9.42 -9.07
CA ILE A 62 14.33 9.24 -10.21
C ILE A 62 14.36 7.76 -10.63
N ASP A 63 14.57 6.86 -9.67
CA ASP A 63 14.63 5.43 -9.93
C ASP A 63 13.27 4.87 -10.41
N PHE A 64 12.16 5.42 -9.92
CA PHE A 64 10.81 5.03 -10.36
C PHE A 64 10.53 5.44 -11.80
N ILE A 65 10.99 6.64 -12.24
CA ILE A 65 10.90 7.06 -13.63
C ILE A 65 11.66 6.06 -14.51
N ASP A 66 12.87 5.70 -14.14
CA ASP A 66 13.70 4.75 -14.89
C ASP A 66 13.07 3.35 -14.99
N ILE A 67 12.48 2.85 -13.89
CA ILE A 67 11.73 1.58 -13.87
C ILE A 67 10.49 1.67 -14.79
N LYS A 68 9.74 2.76 -14.69
CA LYS A 68 8.53 2.97 -15.50
C LYS A 68 8.83 3.04 -16.99
N GLU A 69 9.86 3.80 -17.37
CA GLU A 69 10.27 3.94 -18.78
C GLU A 69 10.79 2.63 -19.39
N LYS A 70 11.58 1.86 -18.64
CA LYS A 70 12.19 0.64 -19.14
C LYS A 70 11.26 -0.57 -19.13
N LEU A 71 10.34 -0.65 -18.17
CA LEU A 71 9.46 -1.83 -18.02
C LEU A 71 8.01 -1.55 -18.43
N GLY A 72 7.58 -0.28 -18.54
CA GLY A 72 6.19 0.07 -18.81
C GLY A 72 5.23 -0.34 -17.69
N VAL A 73 5.72 -0.52 -16.45
CA VAL A 73 4.89 -0.91 -15.30
C VAL A 73 4.24 0.31 -14.63
N LYS A 74 3.06 0.13 -14.10
CA LYS A 74 2.42 1.10 -13.22
C LYS A 74 3.06 1.06 -11.83
N ILE A 75 3.19 2.22 -11.20
CA ILE A 75 3.89 2.38 -9.92
C ILE A 75 2.94 2.84 -8.82
N LEU A 76 3.07 2.21 -7.65
CA LEU A 76 2.41 2.58 -6.41
C LEU A 76 3.44 2.91 -5.34
N THR A 77 3.26 4.05 -4.66
CA THR A 77 4.05 4.41 -3.46
C THR A 77 3.16 4.99 -2.37
N ASP A 78 3.59 4.88 -1.12
CA ASP A 78 2.89 5.50 0.00
C ASP A 78 3.40 6.91 0.28
N VAL A 79 2.47 7.79 0.69
CA VAL A 79 2.73 9.19 1.03
C VAL A 79 2.26 9.48 2.45
N HIS A 80 2.96 10.38 3.15
CA HIS A 80 2.72 10.66 4.58
C HIS A 80 2.38 12.12 4.84
N THR A 81 2.63 13.01 3.88
CA THR A 81 2.34 14.45 3.94
C THR A 81 1.83 14.96 2.61
N GLU A 82 1.11 16.08 2.62
CA GLU A 82 0.61 16.75 1.41
C GLU A 82 1.74 17.18 0.46
N GLY A 83 2.88 17.63 1.02
CA GLY A 83 4.06 17.99 0.22
C GLY A 83 4.65 16.78 -0.55
N GLN A 84 4.55 15.57 0.01
CA GLN A 84 4.97 14.35 -0.71
C GLN A 84 4.01 13.99 -1.83
N ILE A 85 2.70 14.19 -1.66
CA ILE A 85 1.71 14.00 -2.72
C ILE A 85 2.06 14.86 -3.94
N SER A 86 2.32 16.16 -3.72
CA SER A 86 2.68 17.10 -4.79
C SER A 86 3.93 16.68 -5.56
N ARG A 87 4.84 15.95 -4.94
CA ARG A 87 6.07 15.46 -5.58
C ARG A 87 5.90 14.12 -6.28
N CYS A 88 5.03 13.25 -5.77
CA CYS A 88 4.83 11.91 -6.30
C CYS A 88 3.84 11.87 -7.48
N ARG A 89 2.84 12.77 -7.51
CA ARG A 89 1.69 12.71 -8.42
C ARG A 89 2.03 12.63 -9.91
N ASP A 90 3.13 13.21 -10.33
CA ASP A 90 3.53 13.25 -11.75
C ASP A 90 4.39 12.01 -12.14
N VAL A 91 4.77 11.17 -11.18
CA VAL A 91 5.63 10.00 -11.39
C VAL A 91 4.87 8.68 -11.19
N VAL A 92 4.02 8.61 -10.16
CA VAL A 92 3.34 7.37 -9.80
C VAL A 92 1.91 7.31 -10.32
N ASP A 93 1.38 6.13 -10.47
CA ASP A 93 0.00 5.89 -10.94
C ASP A 93 -0.96 5.74 -9.75
N VAL A 94 -0.44 5.34 -8.59
CA VAL A 94 -1.24 5.12 -7.38
C VAL A 94 -0.55 5.74 -6.17
N LEU A 95 -1.25 6.61 -5.47
CA LEU A 95 -0.87 7.16 -4.17
C LEU A 95 -1.49 6.32 -3.06
N GLN A 96 -0.67 5.75 -2.17
CA GLN A 96 -1.17 4.98 -1.05
C GLN A 96 -1.15 5.81 0.23
N ILE A 97 -2.30 5.86 0.93
CA ILE A 97 -2.40 6.40 2.29
C ILE A 97 -2.17 5.25 3.29
N PRO A 98 -1.14 5.33 4.14
CA PRO A 98 -0.86 4.31 5.15
C PRO A 98 -2.01 4.12 6.15
N ALA A 99 -2.11 2.92 6.73
CA ALA A 99 -3.18 2.57 7.65
C ALA A 99 -3.30 3.50 8.87
N PHE A 100 -2.18 3.94 9.44
CA PHE A 100 -2.20 4.89 10.58
C PHE A 100 -2.71 6.27 10.19
N LEU A 101 -2.66 6.64 8.92
CA LEU A 101 -3.10 7.93 8.38
C LEU A 101 -4.46 7.86 7.68
N SER A 102 -5.13 6.73 7.74
CA SER A 102 -6.40 6.47 7.03
C SER A 102 -7.57 7.39 7.42
N ARG A 103 -7.45 8.17 8.50
CA ARG A 103 -8.45 9.15 8.94
C ARG A 103 -8.03 10.60 8.74
N GLN A 104 -6.82 10.88 8.24
CA GLN A 104 -6.31 12.23 8.04
C GLN A 104 -7.01 12.91 6.86
N THR A 105 -7.93 13.82 7.17
CA THR A 105 -8.82 14.43 6.18
C THR A 105 -8.05 15.19 5.12
N ASP A 106 -7.14 16.09 5.51
CA ASP A 106 -6.42 16.95 4.58
C ASP A 106 -5.50 16.13 3.66
N LEU A 107 -4.83 15.10 4.19
CA LEU A 107 -3.98 14.20 3.41
C LEU A 107 -4.80 13.45 2.35
N ILE A 108 -5.95 12.88 2.74
CA ILE A 108 -6.83 12.14 1.81
C ILE A 108 -7.37 13.08 0.74
N GLN A 109 -7.92 14.24 1.11
CA GLN A 109 -8.48 15.20 0.16
C GLN A 109 -7.42 15.76 -0.79
N THR A 110 -6.18 15.94 -0.32
CA THR A 110 -5.08 16.38 -1.19
C THR A 110 -4.71 15.29 -2.19
N ALA A 111 -4.67 14.02 -1.78
CA ALA A 111 -4.43 12.91 -2.71
C ALA A 111 -5.56 12.80 -3.74
N CYS A 112 -6.82 12.93 -3.31
CA CYS A 112 -8.01 12.86 -4.18
C CYS A 112 -8.14 14.00 -5.20
N LYS A 113 -7.34 15.06 -5.08
CA LYS A 113 -7.27 16.17 -6.07
C LYS A 113 -6.23 15.93 -7.17
N THR A 114 -5.58 14.79 -7.17
CA THR A 114 -4.62 14.39 -8.21
C THR A 114 -5.27 13.44 -9.22
N ASP A 115 -4.64 13.26 -10.37
CA ASP A 115 -5.07 12.29 -11.38
C ASP A 115 -4.61 10.85 -11.06
N CYS A 116 -4.06 10.62 -9.85
CA CYS A 116 -3.64 9.31 -9.40
C CYS A 116 -4.81 8.53 -8.77
N ILE A 117 -4.79 7.21 -8.90
CA ILE A 117 -5.62 6.33 -8.07
C ILE A 117 -5.21 6.52 -6.61
N VAL A 118 -6.18 6.61 -5.71
CA VAL A 118 -5.91 6.74 -4.26
C VAL A 118 -6.22 5.43 -3.56
N ASN A 119 -5.18 4.72 -3.14
CA ASN A 119 -5.31 3.49 -2.37
C ASN A 119 -5.21 3.78 -0.86
N ILE A 120 -6.28 3.57 -0.11
CA ILE A 120 -6.30 3.83 1.33
C ILE A 120 -6.26 2.51 2.10
N LYS A 121 -5.20 2.30 2.88
CA LYS A 121 -5.11 1.14 3.77
C LYS A 121 -6.02 1.34 4.97
N LYS A 122 -6.99 0.44 5.13
CA LYS A 122 -7.87 0.45 6.30
C LYS A 122 -7.03 0.36 7.58
N GLY A 123 -7.23 1.29 8.51
CA GLY A 123 -6.57 1.25 9.81
C GLY A 123 -6.91 -0.04 10.58
N GLN A 124 -5.92 -0.60 11.28
CA GLN A 124 -6.11 -1.82 12.08
C GLN A 124 -7.15 -1.65 13.21
N PHE A 125 -7.45 -0.40 13.55
CA PHE A 125 -8.40 0.00 14.59
C PHE A 125 -9.81 0.28 14.06
N LEU A 126 -10.03 0.17 12.75
CA LEU A 126 -11.31 0.48 12.08
C LEU A 126 -12.11 -0.80 11.81
N ALA A 127 -13.40 -0.73 12.07
CA ALA A 127 -14.34 -1.71 11.57
C ALA A 127 -14.56 -1.54 10.05
N ALA A 128 -15.09 -2.57 9.40
CA ALA A 128 -15.38 -2.53 7.96
C ALA A 128 -16.38 -1.42 7.60
N TRP A 129 -17.37 -1.15 8.44
CA TRP A 129 -18.37 -0.09 8.21
C TRP A 129 -17.85 1.33 8.47
N ASP A 130 -16.75 1.50 9.19
CA ASP A 130 -16.10 2.81 9.39
C ASP A 130 -15.44 3.34 8.10
N VAL A 131 -15.25 2.46 7.10
CA VAL A 131 -14.73 2.81 5.78
C VAL A 131 -15.63 3.82 5.06
N ALA A 132 -16.94 3.82 5.32
CA ALA A 132 -17.86 4.84 4.80
C ALA A 132 -17.38 6.28 5.13
N GLY A 133 -16.88 6.49 6.36
CA GLY A 133 -16.34 7.78 6.79
C GLY A 133 -15.01 8.17 6.10
N ILE A 134 -14.26 7.19 5.59
CA ILE A 134 -13.08 7.44 4.75
C ILE A 134 -13.55 7.84 3.34
N LEU A 135 -14.43 7.05 2.75
CA LEU A 135 -14.94 7.27 1.39
C LEU A 135 -15.65 8.62 1.24
N SER A 136 -16.35 9.09 2.27
CA SER A 136 -16.97 10.42 2.26
C SER A 136 -15.98 11.59 2.13
N LYS A 137 -14.69 11.36 2.29
CA LYS A 137 -13.62 12.34 2.08
C LYS A 137 -13.03 12.31 0.67
N CYS A 138 -13.41 11.32 -0.13
CA CYS A 138 -12.81 11.01 -1.44
C CYS A 138 -13.65 11.50 -2.62
N GLU A 139 -14.60 12.42 -2.42
CA GLU A 139 -15.56 12.86 -3.44
C GLU A 139 -14.94 13.38 -4.74
N ASN A 140 -13.70 13.87 -4.69
CA ASN A 140 -13.00 14.41 -5.86
C ASN A 140 -11.98 13.44 -6.48
N ALA A 141 -11.90 12.20 -6.00
CA ALA A 141 -10.97 11.23 -6.56
C ALA A 141 -11.53 10.63 -7.85
N GLU A 142 -10.66 10.44 -8.85
CA GLU A 142 -11.01 9.74 -10.07
C GLU A 142 -11.28 8.24 -9.77
N GLU A 143 -10.44 7.62 -8.96
CA GLU A 143 -10.59 6.23 -8.51
C GLU A 143 -10.04 6.05 -7.10
N VAL A 144 -10.76 5.31 -6.26
CA VAL A 144 -10.35 4.99 -4.88
C VAL A 144 -10.33 3.48 -4.67
N TRP A 145 -9.28 2.98 -4.08
CA TRP A 145 -9.17 1.60 -3.60
C TRP A 145 -9.12 1.56 -2.08
N ILE A 146 -9.73 0.56 -1.48
CA ILE A 146 -9.61 0.29 -0.03
C ILE A 146 -8.82 -1.00 0.16
N THR A 147 -7.76 -0.93 0.97
CA THR A 147 -6.93 -2.11 1.27
C THR A 147 -7.19 -2.63 2.69
N GLU A 148 -7.70 -3.85 2.78
CA GLU A 148 -7.71 -4.62 4.02
C GLU A 148 -6.30 -5.16 4.31
N ARG A 149 -5.83 -5.06 5.57
CA ARG A 149 -4.48 -5.46 5.98
C ARG A 149 -4.42 -6.06 7.39
N GLY A 150 -5.52 -6.55 7.90
CA GLY A 150 -5.68 -7.07 9.25
C GLY A 150 -6.15 -6.02 10.25
N THR A 151 -6.89 -6.48 11.21
CA THR A 151 -7.46 -5.73 12.33
C THR A 151 -6.75 -6.13 13.61
N SER A 152 -6.47 -5.18 14.51
CA SER A 152 -5.85 -5.46 15.81
C SER A 152 -6.74 -6.36 16.67
N PHE A 153 -6.17 -7.43 17.19
CA PHE A 153 -6.81 -8.36 18.10
C PHE A 153 -5.94 -8.54 19.34
N GLY A 154 -6.16 -7.74 20.35
CA GLY A 154 -5.25 -7.63 21.49
C GLY A 154 -3.98 -6.83 21.13
N TYR A 155 -2.90 -7.10 21.88
CA TYR A 155 -1.60 -6.49 21.65
C TYR A 155 -0.76 -7.28 20.65
N ASN A 156 -0.03 -6.60 19.79
CA ASN A 156 0.97 -7.16 18.86
C ASN A 156 0.42 -8.28 17.94
N ASN A 157 -0.88 -8.35 17.74
CA ASN A 157 -1.50 -9.36 16.91
C ASN A 157 -2.54 -8.76 15.94
N LEU A 158 -2.65 -9.36 14.76
CA LEU A 158 -3.62 -9.01 13.74
C LEU A 158 -4.42 -10.25 13.34
N VAL A 159 -5.69 -10.04 13.03
CA VAL A 159 -6.56 -11.03 12.40
C VAL A 159 -7.16 -10.48 11.13
N VAL A 160 -7.40 -11.33 10.14
CA VAL A 160 -8.18 -10.98 8.95
C VAL A 160 -9.64 -11.29 9.24
N ASP A 161 -10.48 -10.27 9.24
CA ASP A 161 -11.92 -10.41 9.33
C ASP A 161 -12.52 -10.57 7.94
N PHE A 162 -12.73 -11.83 7.52
CA PHE A 162 -13.35 -12.12 6.23
C PHE A 162 -14.81 -11.69 6.15
N ASN A 163 -15.54 -11.65 7.28
CA ASN A 163 -16.90 -11.09 7.30
C ASN A 163 -16.89 -9.59 7.03
N GLY A 164 -15.95 -8.87 7.64
CA GLY A 164 -15.73 -7.45 7.37
C GLY A 164 -15.29 -7.19 5.93
N LEU A 165 -14.44 -8.05 5.36
CA LEU A 165 -14.04 -7.97 3.96
C LEU A 165 -15.25 -8.15 3.03
N GLN A 166 -16.08 -9.17 3.29
CA GLN A 166 -17.31 -9.39 2.53
C GLN A 166 -18.30 -8.24 2.70
N TYR A 167 -18.39 -7.64 3.91
CA TYR A 167 -19.19 -6.44 4.13
C TYR A 167 -18.74 -5.29 3.22
N MET A 168 -17.44 -5.02 3.14
CA MET A 168 -16.92 -3.95 2.28
C MET A 168 -17.22 -4.21 0.80
N LEU A 169 -17.07 -5.45 0.32
CA LEU A 169 -17.40 -5.85 -1.05
C LEU A 169 -18.87 -5.65 -1.39
N ASN A 170 -19.76 -5.84 -0.42
CA ASN A 170 -21.21 -5.74 -0.65
C ASN A 170 -21.76 -4.30 -0.53
N ASN A 171 -21.06 -3.42 0.20
CA ASN A 171 -21.63 -2.12 0.58
C ASN A 171 -20.88 -0.93 -0.03
N TYR A 172 -19.71 -1.13 -0.64
CA TYR A 172 -18.94 -0.04 -1.23
C TYR A 172 -18.66 -0.32 -2.71
N ASP A 173 -18.95 0.66 -3.54
CA ASP A 173 -18.70 0.59 -4.99
C ASP A 173 -17.28 1.06 -5.31
N VAL A 174 -16.30 0.42 -4.68
CA VAL A 174 -14.86 0.66 -4.90
C VAL A 174 -14.10 -0.66 -4.88
N PRO A 175 -12.99 -0.79 -5.61
CA PRO A 175 -12.14 -1.97 -5.53
C PRO A 175 -11.61 -2.20 -4.10
N ILE A 176 -11.75 -3.45 -3.64
CA ILE A 176 -11.20 -3.89 -2.35
C ILE A 176 -9.92 -4.68 -2.62
N VAL A 177 -8.82 -4.20 -2.07
CA VAL A 177 -7.50 -4.84 -2.14
C VAL A 177 -7.25 -5.60 -0.85
N PHE A 178 -6.70 -6.80 -0.94
CA PHE A 178 -6.30 -7.58 0.22
C PHE A 178 -4.76 -7.64 0.32
N ASP A 179 -4.20 -7.08 1.41
CA ASP A 179 -2.77 -7.14 1.71
C ASP A 179 -2.45 -8.34 2.60
N ALA A 180 -2.24 -9.49 1.99
CA ALA A 180 -1.92 -10.72 2.67
C ALA A 180 -0.60 -10.66 3.46
N THR A 181 0.37 -9.89 2.96
CA THR A 181 1.71 -9.78 3.57
C THR A 181 1.64 -9.04 4.92
N HIS A 182 1.02 -7.86 4.93
CA HIS A 182 0.93 -7.08 6.17
C HIS A 182 -0.12 -7.63 7.14
N SER A 183 -1.06 -8.45 6.69
CA SER A 183 -2.00 -9.17 7.57
C SER A 183 -1.31 -10.20 8.46
N CYS A 184 -0.13 -10.69 8.06
CA CYS A 184 0.68 -11.63 8.84
C CYS A 184 1.67 -10.96 9.79
N GLN A 185 1.65 -9.62 9.92
CA GLN A 185 2.55 -8.91 10.82
C GLN A 185 2.15 -9.06 12.28
N GLN A 186 3.15 -8.95 13.15
CA GLN A 186 3.03 -8.77 14.59
C GLN A 186 3.59 -7.38 14.93
N PRO A 187 2.77 -6.32 14.90
CA PRO A 187 3.25 -4.96 15.13
C PRO A 187 3.91 -4.83 16.50
N GLY A 188 5.17 -4.36 16.53
CA GLY A 188 5.95 -4.25 17.78
C GLY A 188 6.30 -5.58 18.46
N GLY A 189 6.00 -6.72 17.85
CA GLY A 189 6.17 -8.05 18.47
C GLY A 189 7.61 -8.43 18.81
N LEU A 190 8.60 -7.73 18.26
CA LEU A 190 10.02 -7.90 18.59
C LEU A 190 10.59 -6.68 19.36
N GLY A 191 9.74 -5.87 19.98
CA GLY A 191 10.14 -4.64 20.69
C GLY A 191 10.51 -3.52 19.72
N ASN A 192 11.74 -3.49 19.24
CA ASN A 192 12.23 -2.44 18.34
C ASN A 192 11.83 -2.62 16.87
N SER A 193 11.15 -3.71 16.53
CA SER A 193 10.68 -4.00 15.17
C SER A 193 9.38 -4.81 15.19
N SER A 194 8.70 -4.83 14.06
CA SER A 194 7.56 -5.73 13.86
C SER A 194 8.05 -7.14 13.59
N GLY A 195 7.42 -8.12 14.25
CA GLY A 195 7.51 -9.52 13.89
C GLY A 195 6.50 -9.87 12.78
N GLY A 196 6.32 -11.16 12.55
CA GLY A 196 5.33 -11.72 11.65
C GLY A 196 5.71 -13.12 11.17
N ASN A 197 4.72 -13.84 10.64
CA ASN A 197 4.93 -15.15 10.07
C ASN A 197 4.64 -15.16 8.57
N ARG A 198 5.68 -15.03 7.75
CA ARG A 198 5.57 -15.01 6.29
C ARG A 198 5.03 -16.32 5.70
N ASP A 199 5.16 -17.43 6.43
CA ASP A 199 4.69 -18.74 5.96
C ASP A 199 3.16 -18.83 5.89
N TYR A 200 2.45 -17.87 6.51
CA TYR A 200 0.99 -17.77 6.43
C TYR A 200 0.51 -17.04 5.16
N VAL A 201 1.37 -16.24 4.50
CA VAL A 201 1.01 -15.48 3.30
C VAL A 201 0.42 -16.37 2.20
N PRO A 202 1.02 -17.54 1.84
CA PRO A 202 0.44 -18.39 0.81
C PRO A 202 -0.96 -18.92 1.15
N GLY A 203 -1.27 -19.10 2.43
CA GLY A 203 -2.60 -19.50 2.90
C GLY A 203 -3.64 -18.41 2.74
N LEU A 204 -3.26 -17.16 2.97
CA LEU A 204 -4.14 -15.99 2.84
C LEU A 204 -4.36 -15.56 1.39
N THR A 205 -3.54 -16.01 0.45
CA THR A 205 -3.64 -15.64 -0.98
C THR A 205 -4.37 -16.67 -1.83
N ARG A 206 -4.84 -17.76 -1.25
CA ARG A 206 -5.62 -18.82 -1.90
C ARG A 206 -7.10 -18.60 -1.76
#